data_7247a69b2ce42831bdbf3e2628163f51
#
_entry.id   7247a69b2ce42831bdbf3e2628163f51
#
_cell.length_a   1.000
_cell.length_b   1.000
_cell.length_c   1.000
_cell.angle_alpha   90.00
_cell.angle_beta   90.00
_cell.angle_gamma   90.00
#
_symmetry.space_group_name_H-M   'P 1'
#
loop_
_entity.id
_entity.type
_entity.pdbx_description
1 polymer ?
#
loop_
_entity_poly.entity_id
_entity_poly.type
_entity_poly.pdbx_seq_one_letter_code
_entity_poly.pdbx_strand_id
1 'polypeptide(L)'
;GELIDVRPANSVIGKGRVGGRRVLVSADDFTIRGGSSESAIAEKWIYIERQAVDMGVPLVRLVDTAGGSVKLLEKQGATKLPGYPSYAVLDLLGKVPVAAVALGSCAGLGALKVADAHFSVMVKDTTQVFAAGPPVVSAGMGQDISKEDLGGYRIHARGSGVVDNEADSEAEAIEQTQRFLSYLPQNVNRLPQRQDCDDDPERREEALLSSIPRQRRRVYKARRILEMVLDQGSIFEIGRHNGPSAIACLGRLDGYPV
;
A
#
# COMPACT_ATOMS: atom_id res chain seq x y z
N GLY A 1 -23.47 28.21 20.13
CA GLY A 1 -22.95 29.16 19.16
C GLY A 1 -23.66 28.97 17.83
N GLU A 2 -23.77 30.03 17.05
CA GLU A 2 -24.35 30.00 15.70
C GLU A 2 -23.33 29.39 14.74
N LEU A 3 -23.78 28.50 13.85
CA LEU A 3 -22.95 27.91 12.82
C LEU A 3 -22.72 28.91 11.71
N ILE A 4 -21.48 29.41 11.58
CA ILE A 4 -21.14 30.49 10.61
C ILE A 4 -20.56 29.97 9.29
N ASP A 5 -20.00 28.77 9.26
CA ASP A 5 -19.45 28.16 8.04
C ASP A 5 -19.33 26.64 8.21
N VAL A 6 -19.51 25.89 7.10
CA VAL A 6 -19.27 24.46 7.02
C VAL A 6 -18.35 24.19 5.83
N ARG A 7 -17.20 23.60 6.10
CA ARG A 7 -16.29 23.14 5.05
C ARG A 7 -16.28 21.62 5.00
N PRO A 8 -16.67 21.00 3.88
CA PRO A 8 -16.59 19.57 3.74
C PRO A 8 -15.13 19.12 3.80
N ALA A 9 -14.85 18.06 4.55
CA ALA A 9 -13.53 17.45 4.61
C ALA A 9 -13.41 16.37 3.56
N ASN A 10 -12.31 16.35 2.82
CA ASN A 10 -11.98 15.32 1.85
C ASN A 10 -11.19 14.14 2.44
N SER A 11 -11.28 13.94 3.73
CA SER A 11 -10.66 12.81 4.42
C SER A 11 -11.65 12.14 5.35
N VAL A 12 -11.83 10.85 5.16
CA VAL A 12 -12.65 9.98 6.00
C VAL A 12 -11.71 9.11 6.82
N ILE A 13 -11.87 9.14 8.14
CA ILE A 13 -11.08 8.30 9.05
C ILE A 13 -11.99 7.48 9.93
N GLY A 14 -11.56 6.27 10.27
CA GLY A 14 -12.40 5.41 11.08
C GLY A 14 -11.69 4.19 11.64
N LYS A 15 -12.42 3.47 12.48
CA LYS A 15 -12.03 2.17 13.04
C LYS A 15 -12.86 1.09 12.38
N GLY A 16 -12.21 -0.02 12.01
CA GLY A 16 -12.88 -1.13 11.38
C GLY A 16 -12.27 -2.47 11.75
N ARG A 17 -12.70 -3.49 11.01
CA ARG A 17 -12.11 -4.83 11.06
C ARG A 17 -11.82 -5.32 9.66
N VAL A 18 -10.65 -5.92 9.49
CA VAL A 18 -10.20 -6.58 8.27
C VAL A 18 -9.85 -8.01 8.64
N GLY A 19 -10.54 -9.01 8.08
CA GLY A 19 -10.35 -10.40 8.47
C GLY A 19 -10.56 -10.64 9.98
N GLY A 20 -11.54 -9.98 10.61
CA GLY A 20 -11.78 -10.04 12.05
C GLY A 20 -10.83 -9.17 12.91
N ARG A 21 -9.75 -8.68 12.36
CA ARG A 21 -8.69 -7.92 13.01
C ARG A 21 -9.04 -6.42 13.09
N ARG A 22 -8.78 -5.79 14.24
CA ARG A 22 -8.96 -4.34 14.37
C ARG A 22 -7.94 -3.61 13.52
N VAL A 23 -8.41 -2.61 12.77
CA VAL A 23 -7.59 -1.71 11.97
C VAL A 23 -8.11 -0.29 12.08
N LEU A 24 -7.26 0.68 11.85
CA LEU A 24 -7.65 2.04 11.52
C LEU A 24 -7.62 2.22 10.01
N VAL A 25 -8.49 3.08 9.51
CA VAL A 25 -8.59 3.38 8.08
C VAL A 25 -8.54 4.89 7.88
N SER A 26 -7.73 5.31 6.92
CA SER A 26 -7.73 6.65 6.36
C SER A 26 -8.09 6.57 4.88
N ALA A 27 -9.10 7.30 4.45
CA ALA A 27 -9.54 7.32 3.06
C ALA A 27 -9.60 8.77 2.55
N ASP A 28 -9.15 8.98 1.34
CA ASP A 28 -9.32 10.27 0.64
C ASP A 28 -10.65 10.25 -0.14
N ASP A 29 -11.39 11.36 -0.08
CA ASP A 29 -12.60 11.59 -0.87
C ASP A 29 -12.29 12.50 -2.05
N PHE A 30 -12.11 11.92 -3.21
CA PHE A 30 -11.79 12.65 -4.44
C PHE A 30 -12.94 13.54 -4.92
N THR A 31 -14.18 13.26 -4.54
CA THR A 31 -15.36 14.07 -4.92
C THR A 31 -15.31 15.47 -4.31
N ILE A 32 -14.58 15.63 -3.20
CA ILE A 32 -14.40 16.92 -2.54
C ILE A 32 -13.05 17.53 -2.95
N ARG A 33 -13.10 18.47 -3.90
CA ARG A 33 -11.93 19.20 -4.40
C ARG A 33 -10.78 18.30 -4.90
N GLY A 34 -11.13 17.14 -5.48
CA GLY A 34 -10.14 16.19 -5.98
C GLY A 34 -9.25 15.61 -4.90
N GLY A 35 -9.72 15.49 -3.65
CA GLY A 35 -8.88 15.05 -2.54
C GLY A 35 -7.72 16.00 -2.20
N SER A 36 -7.68 17.20 -2.79
CA SER A 36 -6.54 18.11 -2.69
C SER A 36 -6.40 18.80 -1.34
N SER A 37 -5.24 19.40 -1.11
CA SER A 37 -4.92 20.16 0.11
C SER A 37 -5.83 21.37 0.37
N GLU A 38 -6.63 21.81 -0.61
CA GLU A 38 -7.58 22.92 -0.47
C GLU A 38 -8.67 22.61 0.58
N SER A 39 -9.15 21.36 0.62
CA SER A 39 -10.16 20.88 1.57
C SER A 39 -9.59 19.90 2.59
N ALA A 40 -8.27 19.70 2.60
CA ALA A 40 -7.65 18.81 3.55
C ALA A 40 -7.74 19.36 4.98
N ILE A 41 -8.18 18.50 5.88
CA ILE A 41 -8.06 18.71 7.31
C ILE A 41 -6.86 17.88 7.77
N ALA A 42 -5.72 18.54 7.84
CA ALA A 42 -4.45 17.92 8.23
C ALA A 42 -4.55 17.17 9.57
N GLU A 43 -5.29 17.72 10.50
CA GLU A 43 -5.52 17.17 11.82
C GLU A 43 -6.15 15.77 11.75
N LYS A 44 -7.07 15.50 10.82
CA LYS A 44 -7.68 14.16 10.68
C LYS A 44 -6.64 13.13 10.28
N TRP A 45 -5.85 13.45 9.30
CA TRP A 45 -4.84 12.53 8.77
C TRP A 45 -3.74 12.25 9.81
N ILE A 46 -3.17 13.29 10.41
CA ILE A 46 -2.16 13.14 11.47
C ILE A 46 -2.75 12.41 12.68
N TYR A 47 -3.99 12.74 13.03
CA TYR A 47 -4.69 12.13 14.15
C TYR A 47 -4.80 10.61 13.98
N ILE A 48 -5.22 10.12 12.80
CA ILE A 48 -5.42 8.68 12.61
C ILE A 48 -4.11 7.91 12.65
N GLU A 49 -3.01 8.49 12.16
CA GLU A 49 -1.69 7.89 12.23
C GLU A 49 -1.17 7.79 13.68
N ARG A 50 -1.32 8.86 14.45
CA ARG A 50 -1.01 8.83 15.90
C ARG A 50 -1.86 7.82 16.63
N GLN A 51 -3.15 7.78 16.35
CA GLN A 51 -4.06 6.80 16.94
C GLN A 51 -3.66 5.36 16.60
N ALA A 52 -3.13 5.09 15.42
CA ALA A 52 -2.63 3.76 15.07
C ALA A 52 -1.45 3.35 15.96
N VAL A 53 -0.54 4.27 16.22
CA VAL A 53 0.59 4.07 17.14
C VAL A 53 0.10 3.88 18.58
N ASP A 54 -0.75 4.78 19.07
CA ASP A 54 -1.23 4.79 20.46
C ASP A 54 -2.06 3.54 20.79
N MET A 55 -2.89 3.11 19.85
CA MET A 55 -3.70 1.91 19.98
C MET A 55 -2.95 0.62 19.64
N GLY A 56 -1.78 0.71 19.02
CA GLY A 56 -1.01 -0.44 18.56
C GLY A 56 -1.78 -1.32 17.56
N VAL A 57 -2.46 -0.71 16.59
CA VAL A 57 -3.26 -1.41 15.56
C VAL A 57 -2.83 -1.00 14.16
N PRO A 58 -2.96 -1.90 13.16
CA PRO A 58 -2.60 -1.60 11.79
C PRO A 58 -3.38 -0.42 11.21
N LEU A 59 -2.75 0.28 10.28
CA LEU A 59 -3.37 1.34 9.48
C LEU A 59 -3.51 0.89 8.03
N VAL A 60 -4.70 1.10 7.46
CA VAL A 60 -4.97 0.95 6.02
C VAL A 60 -5.25 2.33 5.45
N ARG A 61 -4.49 2.70 4.42
CA ARG A 61 -4.67 3.94 3.67
C ARG A 61 -5.33 3.64 2.34
N LEU A 62 -6.48 4.27 2.07
CA LEU A 62 -7.17 4.26 0.79
C LEU A 62 -6.90 5.61 0.14
N VAL A 63 -6.06 5.63 -0.88
CA VAL A 63 -5.47 6.87 -1.39
C VAL A 63 -6.04 7.22 -2.77
N ASP A 64 -6.65 8.42 -2.84
CA ASP A 64 -7.13 9.03 -4.08
C ASP A 64 -7.10 10.55 -3.93
N THR A 65 -6.01 11.20 -4.35
CA THR A 65 -5.81 12.63 -4.11
C THR A 65 -4.98 13.31 -5.20
N ALA A 66 -5.46 14.45 -5.65
CA ALA A 66 -4.73 15.33 -6.56
C ALA A 66 -3.53 16.05 -5.91
N GLY A 67 -3.31 15.86 -4.59
CA GLY A 67 -2.16 16.43 -3.89
C GLY A 67 -2.29 17.92 -3.57
N GLY A 68 -1.26 18.71 -3.84
CA GLY A 68 -1.25 20.15 -3.61
C GLY A 68 -2.21 20.91 -4.53
N SER A 69 -2.91 21.93 -4.00
CA SER A 69 -3.78 22.79 -4.81
C SER A 69 -3.02 23.97 -5.38
N VAL A 70 -2.95 24.06 -6.71
CA VAL A 70 -2.38 25.21 -7.42
C VAL A 70 -3.21 26.48 -7.14
N LYS A 71 -4.54 26.35 -7.06
CA LYS A 71 -5.43 27.48 -6.72
C LYS A 71 -5.15 28.06 -5.33
N LEU A 72 -4.79 27.20 -4.38
CA LEU A 72 -4.43 27.63 -3.04
C LEU A 72 -3.09 28.37 -3.06
N LEU A 73 -2.12 27.87 -3.84
CA LEU A 73 -0.84 28.53 -4.06
C LEU A 73 -1.01 29.94 -4.65
N GLU A 74 -1.82 30.07 -5.72
CA GLU A 74 -2.11 31.37 -6.34
C GLU A 74 -2.79 32.34 -5.37
N LYS A 75 -3.72 31.85 -4.55
CA LYS A 75 -4.52 32.67 -3.64
C LYS A 75 -3.79 33.10 -2.37
N GLN A 76 -2.88 32.27 -1.86
CA GLN A 76 -2.22 32.44 -0.56
C GLN A 76 -0.69 32.59 -0.64
N GLY A 77 -0.10 32.46 -1.84
CA GLY A 77 1.35 32.47 -2.04
C GLY A 77 2.08 31.25 -1.47
N ALA A 78 1.34 30.28 -0.91
CA ALA A 78 1.91 29.06 -0.36
C ALA A 78 0.93 27.89 -0.47
N THR A 79 1.44 26.69 -0.67
CA THR A 79 0.65 25.46 -0.51
C THR A 79 0.50 25.16 0.98
N LYS A 80 -0.68 24.73 1.38
CA LYS A 80 -0.92 24.23 2.74
C LYS A 80 -0.34 22.82 2.85
N LEU A 81 0.88 22.72 3.38
CA LEU A 81 1.42 21.42 3.77
C LEU A 81 0.87 21.06 5.15
N PRO A 82 0.03 20.03 5.26
CA PRO A 82 -0.56 19.68 6.53
C PRO A 82 0.52 19.18 7.49
N GLY A 83 0.72 19.93 8.59
CA GLY A 83 1.36 19.46 9.80
C GLY A 83 2.76 18.89 9.68
N TYR A 84 3.57 19.40 8.77
CA TYR A 84 4.91 18.89 8.49
C TYR A 84 5.79 18.60 9.74
N PRO A 85 5.81 19.42 10.79
CA PRO A 85 6.57 19.10 12.00
C PRO A 85 6.02 17.92 12.82
N SER A 86 4.82 17.46 12.46
CA SER A 86 4.07 16.42 13.18
C SER A 86 3.87 15.15 12.36
N TYR A 87 4.61 15.02 11.26
CA TYR A 87 4.53 13.85 10.39
C TYR A 87 5.18 12.64 11.07
N ALA A 88 4.36 11.77 11.63
CA ALA A 88 4.79 10.65 12.46
C ALA A 88 4.98 9.34 11.68
N VAL A 89 5.13 9.41 10.34
CA VAL A 89 5.17 8.21 9.49
C VAL A 89 6.31 7.26 9.86
N LEU A 90 7.47 7.77 10.22
CA LEU A 90 8.62 6.94 10.59
C LEU A 90 8.35 6.18 11.91
N ASP A 91 7.74 6.85 12.88
CA ASP A 91 7.32 6.21 14.13
C ASP A 91 6.23 5.16 13.87
N LEU A 92 5.30 5.45 12.97
CA LEU A 92 4.21 4.55 12.58
C LEU A 92 4.75 3.25 11.98
N LEU A 93 5.66 3.35 10.99
CA LEU A 93 6.25 2.20 10.31
C LEU A 93 7.08 1.31 11.25
N GLY A 94 7.70 1.89 12.27
CA GLY A 94 8.44 1.12 13.27
C GLY A 94 7.57 0.40 14.31
N LYS A 95 6.23 0.62 14.34
CA LYS A 95 5.38 0.14 15.44
C LYS A 95 4.20 -0.71 15.01
N VAL A 96 3.55 -0.38 13.90
CA VAL A 96 2.35 -1.06 13.43
C VAL A 96 2.41 -1.34 11.94
N PRO A 97 1.79 -2.41 11.44
CA PRO A 97 1.64 -2.65 10.01
C PRO A 97 0.87 -1.51 9.33
N VAL A 98 1.39 -1.05 8.20
CA VAL A 98 0.74 -0.05 7.34
C VAL A 98 0.60 -0.64 5.95
N ALA A 99 -0.62 -0.63 5.42
CA ALA A 99 -0.90 -0.98 4.05
C ALA A 99 -1.54 0.20 3.32
N ALA A 100 -1.17 0.41 2.07
CA ALA A 100 -1.71 1.46 1.23
C ALA A 100 -2.33 0.88 -0.05
N VAL A 101 -3.55 1.29 -0.32
CA VAL A 101 -4.28 0.95 -1.54
C VAL A 101 -4.45 2.23 -2.35
N ALA A 102 -3.82 2.29 -3.50
CA ALA A 102 -4.03 3.37 -4.45
C ALA A 102 -5.28 3.07 -5.27
N LEU A 103 -6.27 3.96 -5.23
CA LEU A 103 -7.59 3.77 -5.85
C LEU A 103 -7.83 4.70 -7.05
N GLY A 104 -7.07 5.77 -7.15
CA GLY A 104 -7.18 6.74 -8.23
C GLY A 104 -5.85 7.46 -8.46
N SER A 105 -5.90 8.74 -8.82
CA SER A 105 -4.70 9.54 -9.00
C SER A 105 -4.09 9.89 -7.64
N CYS A 106 -2.89 9.38 -7.36
CA CYS A 106 -2.16 9.64 -6.12
C CYS A 106 -1.00 10.60 -6.41
N ALA A 107 -1.25 11.91 -6.24
CA ALA A 107 -0.28 12.95 -6.58
C ALA A 107 0.43 13.53 -5.34
N GLY A 108 1.70 13.87 -5.49
CA GLY A 108 2.48 14.57 -4.47
C GLY A 108 2.50 13.82 -3.14
N LEU A 109 1.90 14.40 -2.09
CA LEU A 109 1.80 13.77 -0.78
C LEU A 109 0.98 12.45 -0.81
N GLY A 110 0.03 12.33 -1.77
CA GLY A 110 -0.67 11.07 -2.02
C GLY A 110 0.27 9.96 -2.48
N ALA A 111 1.23 10.28 -3.35
CA ALA A 111 2.24 9.33 -3.78
C ALA A 111 3.12 8.88 -2.60
N LEU A 112 3.48 9.80 -1.70
CA LEU A 112 4.22 9.45 -0.48
C LEU A 112 3.40 8.54 0.44
N LYS A 113 2.09 8.79 0.62
CA LYS A 113 1.23 7.92 1.42
C LYS A 113 1.18 6.47 0.89
N VAL A 114 1.31 6.29 -0.43
CA VAL A 114 1.38 4.97 -1.06
C VAL A 114 2.75 4.34 -0.86
N ALA A 115 3.83 5.11 -1.09
CA ALA A 115 5.20 4.61 -1.00
C ALA A 115 5.64 4.34 0.46
N ASP A 116 5.16 5.15 1.42
CA ASP A 116 5.47 5.01 2.85
C ASP A 116 4.56 3.98 3.54
N ALA A 117 4.56 2.77 3.06
CA ALA A 117 3.79 1.64 3.60
C ALA A 117 4.66 0.37 3.63
N HIS A 118 4.29 -0.60 4.45
CA HIS A 118 4.91 -1.93 4.43
C HIS A 118 4.43 -2.78 3.26
N PHE A 119 3.28 -2.45 2.73
CA PHE A 119 2.71 -3.06 1.54
C PHE A 119 1.85 -2.03 0.82
N SER A 120 2.03 -1.96 -0.49
CA SER A 120 1.27 -1.08 -1.36
C SER A 120 0.74 -1.84 -2.57
N VAL A 121 -0.49 -1.51 -2.95
CA VAL A 121 -1.14 -2.08 -4.13
C VAL A 121 -1.86 -1.00 -4.91
N MET A 122 -1.83 -1.11 -6.25
CA MET A 122 -2.52 -0.19 -7.14
C MET A 122 -3.44 -0.93 -8.11
N VAL A 123 -4.59 -0.34 -8.41
CA VAL A 123 -5.56 -0.90 -9.36
C VAL A 123 -5.14 -0.54 -10.78
N LYS A 124 -5.03 -1.54 -11.66
CA LYS A 124 -4.63 -1.34 -13.06
C LYS A 124 -5.59 -0.40 -13.79
N ASP A 125 -5.04 0.37 -14.72
CA ASP A 125 -5.74 1.23 -15.67
C ASP A 125 -6.57 2.39 -15.04
N THR A 126 -6.81 2.38 -13.73
CA THR A 126 -7.55 3.43 -13.02
C THR A 126 -6.67 4.25 -12.07
N THR A 127 -5.53 3.71 -11.66
CA THR A 127 -4.67 4.29 -10.64
C THR A 127 -3.35 4.74 -11.20
N GLN A 128 -2.90 5.91 -10.76
CA GLN A 128 -1.56 6.43 -11.07
C GLN A 128 -0.92 7.03 -9.82
N VAL A 129 0.39 6.86 -9.71
CA VAL A 129 1.21 7.41 -8.62
C VAL A 129 2.28 8.30 -9.23
N PHE A 130 2.35 9.58 -8.86
CA PHE A 130 3.35 10.50 -9.38
C PHE A 130 3.59 11.69 -8.42
N ALA A 131 4.79 12.23 -8.45
CA ALA A 131 5.12 13.44 -7.67
C ALA A 131 4.32 14.66 -8.12
N ALA A 132 4.12 14.78 -9.45
CA ALA A 132 3.35 15.84 -10.07
C ALA A 132 2.63 15.28 -11.30
N GLY A 133 1.37 15.66 -11.51
CA GLY A 133 0.55 15.17 -12.63
C GLY A 133 0.94 15.78 -13.99
N PRO A 134 0.40 15.23 -15.10
CA PRO A 134 0.74 15.64 -16.46
C PRO A 134 0.70 17.14 -16.72
N PRO A 135 -0.27 17.95 -16.23
CA PRO A 135 -0.25 19.40 -16.45
C PRO A 135 0.97 20.11 -15.90
N VAL A 136 1.51 19.63 -14.77
CA VAL A 136 2.73 20.20 -14.16
C VAL A 136 3.96 19.78 -14.95
N VAL A 137 4.00 18.53 -15.42
CA VAL A 137 5.08 18.00 -16.26
C VAL A 137 5.11 18.75 -17.60
N SER A 138 3.96 18.95 -18.23
CA SER A 138 3.85 19.70 -19.48
C SER A 138 4.33 21.16 -19.31
N ALA A 139 3.89 21.83 -18.25
CA ALA A 139 4.30 23.22 -17.97
C ALA A 139 5.80 23.34 -17.62
N GLY A 140 6.36 22.37 -16.87
CA GLY A 140 7.74 22.43 -16.39
C GLY A 140 8.78 21.88 -17.37
N MET A 141 8.41 20.87 -18.16
CA MET A 141 9.32 20.12 -19.02
C MET A 141 8.97 20.23 -20.51
N GLY A 142 7.83 20.83 -20.86
CA GLY A 142 7.36 20.91 -22.25
C GLY A 142 6.99 19.56 -22.87
N GLN A 143 6.65 18.57 -22.05
CA GLN A 143 6.33 17.21 -22.50
C GLN A 143 4.86 16.89 -22.24
N ASP A 144 4.16 16.51 -23.28
CA ASP A 144 2.81 15.96 -23.14
C ASP A 144 2.89 14.47 -22.89
N ILE A 145 2.46 14.04 -21.72
CA ILE A 145 2.48 12.65 -21.28
C ILE A 145 1.13 12.28 -20.67
N SER A 146 0.66 11.07 -20.95
CA SER A 146 -0.56 10.57 -20.32
C SER A 146 -0.33 10.26 -18.84
N LYS A 147 -1.41 10.23 -18.04
CA LYS A 147 -1.32 9.81 -16.63
C LYS A 147 -0.75 8.40 -16.50
N GLU A 148 -1.17 7.50 -17.39
CA GLU A 148 -0.76 6.10 -17.36
C GLU A 148 0.72 5.92 -17.69
N ASP A 149 1.23 6.64 -18.70
CA ASP A 149 2.64 6.61 -19.07
C ASP A 149 3.53 7.32 -18.05
N LEU A 150 2.98 8.27 -17.28
CA LEU A 150 3.70 8.98 -16.23
C LEU A 150 3.80 8.19 -14.94
N GLY A 151 2.73 7.50 -14.52
CA GLY A 151 2.67 6.91 -13.20
C GLY A 151 1.74 5.70 -13.06
N GLY A 152 1.39 5.03 -14.16
CA GLY A 152 0.57 3.82 -14.13
C GLY A 152 1.28 2.59 -13.57
N TYR A 153 0.55 1.49 -13.44
CA TYR A 153 1.05 0.25 -12.83
C TYR A 153 2.28 -0.33 -13.54
N ARG A 154 2.40 -0.13 -14.86
CA ARG A 154 3.57 -0.60 -15.63
C ARG A 154 4.85 0.10 -15.17
N ILE A 155 4.74 1.36 -14.75
CA ILE A 155 5.87 2.14 -14.24
C ILE A 155 6.20 1.71 -12.80
N HIS A 156 5.19 1.66 -11.91
CA HIS A 156 5.45 1.54 -10.47
C HIS A 156 5.40 0.13 -9.93
N ALA A 157 4.50 -0.73 -10.38
CA ALA A 157 4.45 -2.12 -9.92
C ALA A 157 5.36 -3.07 -10.71
N ARG A 158 5.73 -2.71 -11.97
CA ARG A 158 6.56 -3.58 -12.82
C ARG A 158 7.96 -3.03 -13.09
N GLY A 159 8.09 -1.72 -13.20
CA GLY A 159 9.36 -1.08 -13.55
C GLY A 159 10.18 -0.64 -12.34
N SER A 160 9.66 0.32 -11.57
CA SER A 160 10.41 0.93 -10.44
C SER A 160 10.31 0.16 -9.12
N GLY A 161 9.24 -0.63 -8.90
CA GLY A 161 8.98 -1.31 -7.64
C GLY A 161 8.61 -0.36 -6.49
N VAL A 162 8.17 0.87 -6.78
CA VAL A 162 7.69 1.82 -5.77
C VAL A 162 6.36 1.38 -5.18
N VAL A 163 5.54 0.70 -5.99
CA VAL A 163 4.33 0.01 -5.54
C VAL A 163 4.60 -1.49 -5.64
N ASP A 164 4.27 -2.23 -4.59
CA ASP A 164 4.60 -3.64 -4.50
C ASP A 164 3.78 -4.48 -5.48
N ASN A 165 2.47 -4.34 -5.47
CA ASN A 165 1.58 -5.18 -6.26
C ASN A 165 0.60 -4.36 -7.11
N GLU A 166 0.11 -5.01 -8.14
CA GLU A 166 -1.00 -4.54 -8.96
C GLU A 166 -2.24 -5.43 -8.72
N ALA A 167 -3.43 -4.88 -8.95
CA ALA A 167 -4.70 -5.58 -8.85
C ALA A 167 -5.59 -5.27 -10.07
N ASP A 168 -6.42 -6.22 -10.47
CA ASP A 168 -7.37 -6.04 -11.58
C ASP A 168 -8.62 -5.25 -11.17
N SER A 169 -8.87 -5.13 -9.86
CA SER A 169 -10.00 -4.41 -9.30
C SER A 169 -9.73 -3.91 -7.89
N GLU A 170 -10.55 -2.96 -7.42
CA GLU A 170 -10.52 -2.49 -6.02
C GLU A 170 -10.78 -3.64 -5.04
N ALA A 171 -11.68 -4.56 -5.38
CA ALA A 171 -11.99 -5.73 -4.56
C ALA A 171 -10.75 -6.61 -4.37
N GLU A 172 -10.01 -6.88 -5.45
CA GLU A 172 -8.76 -7.64 -5.38
C GLU A 172 -7.68 -6.90 -4.59
N ALA A 173 -7.57 -5.58 -4.76
CA ALA A 173 -6.62 -4.78 -3.99
C ALA A 173 -6.89 -4.84 -2.48
N ILE A 174 -8.17 -4.82 -2.08
CA ILE A 174 -8.58 -5.01 -0.69
C ILE A 174 -8.29 -6.42 -0.22
N GLU A 175 -8.55 -7.45 -1.04
CA GLU A 175 -8.24 -8.84 -0.71
C GLU A 175 -6.73 -9.04 -0.50
N GLN A 176 -5.89 -8.51 -1.38
CA GLN A 176 -4.43 -8.53 -1.21
C GLN A 176 -4.00 -7.85 0.09
N THR A 177 -4.61 -6.72 0.43
CA THR A 177 -4.36 -6.00 1.69
C THR A 177 -4.76 -6.84 2.91
N GLN A 178 -5.91 -7.50 2.86
CA GLN A 178 -6.35 -8.41 3.92
C GLN A 178 -5.37 -9.58 4.10
N ARG A 179 -4.96 -10.16 2.98
CA ARG A 179 -4.02 -11.27 2.96
C ARG A 179 -2.67 -10.85 3.51
N PHE A 180 -2.11 -9.73 3.09
CA PHE A 180 -0.87 -9.18 3.64
C PHE A 180 -0.96 -9.01 5.17
N LEU A 181 -2.00 -8.35 5.65
CA LEU A 181 -2.18 -8.14 7.09
C LEU A 181 -2.32 -9.44 7.88
N SER A 182 -2.80 -10.53 7.27
CA SER A 182 -2.97 -11.81 7.95
C SER A 182 -1.66 -12.47 8.38
N TYR A 183 -0.55 -12.14 7.75
CA TYR A 183 0.78 -12.67 8.09
C TYR A 183 1.46 -11.92 9.23
N LEU A 184 1.05 -10.69 9.51
CA LEU A 184 1.75 -9.82 10.45
C LEU A 184 1.10 -9.82 11.83
N PRO A 185 1.85 -9.51 12.90
CA PRO A 185 1.27 -9.28 14.21
C PRO A 185 0.45 -7.97 14.23
N GLN A 186 -0.29 -7.73 15.29
CA GLN A 186 -1.07 -6.49 15.47
C GLN A 186 -0.16 -5.27 15.55
N ASN A 187 1.01 -5.42 16.15
CA ASN A 187 2.04 -4.41 16.32
C ASN A 187 3.37 -5.10 16.67
N VAL A 188 4.44 -4.32 16.75
CA VAL A 188 5.81 -4.79 17.03
C VAL A 188 5.95 -5.52 18.38
N ASN A 189 5.03 -5.32 19.33
CA ASN A 189 5.06 -5.98 20.66
C ASN A 189 4.25 -7.28 20.73
N ARG A 190 3.77 -7.78 19.60
CA ARG A 190 2.99 -9.01 19.50
C ARG A 190 3.63 -9.97 18.52
N LEU A 191 3.46 -11.26 18.76
CA LEU A 191 3.83 -12.28 17.78
C LEU A 191 2.68 -12.47 16.79
N PRO A 192 2.98 -12.84 15.53
CA PRO A 192 1.99 -13.21 14.56
C PRO A 192 1.24 -14.46 15.02
N GLN A 193 -0.04 -14.54 14.72
CA GLN A 193 -0.88 -15.67 15.14
C GLN A 193 -0.74 -16.82 14.15
N ARG A 194 -0.61 -18.03 14.69
CA ARG A 194 -0.80 -19.26 13.92
C ARG A 194 -2.25 -19.28 13.39
N GLN A 195 -2.42 -19.66 12.16
CA GLN A 195 -3.72 -19.97 11.57
C GLN A 195 -3.90 -21.48 11.50
N ASP A 196 -5.15 -21.93 11.52
CA ASP A 196 -5.45 -23.33 11.27
C ASP A 196 -4.95 -23.71 9.88
N CYS A 197 -4.29 -24.85 9.80
CA CYS A 197 -3.67 -25.35 8.59
C CYS A 197 -4.08 -26.82 8.42
N ASP A 198 -4.63 -27.14 7.26
CA ASP A 198 -5.00 -28.52 6.88
C ASP A 198 -3.83 -29.25 6.18
N ASP A 199 -2.70 -28.56 5.94
CA ASP A 199 -1.53 -29.18 5.32
C ASP A 199 -0.77 -30.02 6.35
N ASP A 200 -0.26 -31.17 5.93
CA ASP A 200 0.51 -32.06 6.78
C ASP A 200 1.88 -31.45 7.11
N PRO A 201 2.18 -31.10 8.38
CA PRO A 201 3.48 -30.53 8.76
C PRO A 201 4.65 -31.50 8.53
N GLU A 202 4.39 -32.80 8.42
CA GLU A 202 5.38 -33.83 8.10
C GLU A 202 5.44 -34.13 6.58
N ARG A 203 4.75 -33.37 5.76
CA ARG A 203 4.74 -33.52 4.30
C ARG A 203 6.17 -33.52 3.73
N ARG A 204 6.47 -34.53 2.96
CA ARG A 204 7.80 -34.74 2.31
C ARG A 204 7.61 -34.85 0.81
N GLU A 205 7.94 -33.79 0.12
CA GLU A 205 7.88 -33.75 -1.33
C GLU A 205 9.13 -34.37 -1.95
N GLU A 206 9.03 -35.61 -2.44
CA GLU A 206 10.15 -36.32 -3.07
C GLU A 206 10.71 -35.52 -4.28
N ALA A 207 9.86 -34.76 -4.96
CA ALA A 207 10.25 -33.89 -6.08
C ALA A 207 11.33 -32.85 -5.69
N LEU A 208 11.47 -32.50 -4.41
CA LEU A 208 12.53 -31.60 -3.95
C LEU A 208 13.93 -32.15 -4.21
N LEU A 209 14.12 -33.47 -4.16
CA LEU A 209 15.41 -34.11 -4.38
C LEU A 209 15.96 -33.88 -5.78
N SER A 210 15.10 -33.61 -6.74
CA SER A 210 15.45 -33.37 -8.16
C SER A 210 15.12 -31.96 -8.68
N SER A 211 14.58 -31.08 -7.83
CA SER A 211 14.11 -29.76 -8.22
C SER A 211 15.23 -28.83 -8.70
N ILE A 212 16.43 -28.97 -8.14
CA ILE A 212 17.59 -28.19 -8.53
C ILE A 212 18.52 -29.07 -9.38
N PRO A 213 18.72 -28.75 -10.66
CA PRO A 213 19.61 -29.53 -11.53
C PRO A 213 21.07 -29.47 -11.07
N ARG A 214 21.76 -30.62 -11.11
CA ARG A 214 23.20 -30.66 -10.81
C ARG A 214 24.04 -29.81 -11.78
N GLN A 215 23.55 -29.62 -13.00
CA GLN A 215 24.20 -28.77 -14.01
C GLN A 215 23.89 -27.30 -13.72
N ARG A 216 24.88 -26.53 -13.33
CA ARG A 216 24.74 -25.09 -12.92
C ARG A 216 24.14 -24.17 -13.99
N ARG A 217 24.19 -24.55 -15.28
CA ARG A 217 23.62 -23.75 -16.39
C ARG A 217 22.14 -24.03 -16.65
N ARG A 218 21.55 -25.02 -15.99
CA ARG A 218 20.12 -25.30 -16.11
C ARG A 218 19.33 -24.47 -15.14
N VAL A 219 18.30 -23.82 -15.63
CA VAL A 219 17.33 -23.07 -14.83
C VAL A 219 16.39 -24.01 -14.09
N TYR A 220 15.88 -23.58 -12.96
CA TYR A 220 14.83 -24.26 -12.18
C TYR A 220 13.74 -23.27 -11.80
N LYS A 221 12.57 -23.80 -11.45
CA LYS A 221 11.39 -23.00 -11.07
C LYS A 221 11.37 -22.81 -9.55
N ALA A 222 11.88 -21.68 -9.06
CA ALA A 222 11.96 -21.39 -7.63
C ALA A 222 10.57 -21.35 -6.96
N ARG A 223 9.52 -20.81 -7.63
CA ARG A 223 8.13 -20.82 -7.10
C ARG A 223 7.66 -22.22 -6.77
N ARG A 224 7.97 -23.21 -7.61
CA ARG A 224 7.60 -24.61 -7.35
C ARG A 224 8.27 -25.16 -6.09
N ILE A 225 9.50 -24.72 -5.78
CA ILE A 225 10.18 -25.12 -4.54
C ILE A 225 9.44 -24.52 -3.34
N LEU A 226 9.06 -23.24 -3.41
CA LEU A 226 8.28 -22.58 -2.35
C LEU A 226 6.93 -23.29 -2.13
N GLU A 227 6.23 -23.68 -3.20
CA GLU A 227 4.96 -24.41 -3.14
C GLU A 227 5.09 -25.79 -2.48
N MET A 228 6.26 -26.43 -2.59
CA MET A 228 6.55 -27.73 -1.96
C MET A 228 7.00 -27.61 -0.50
N VAL A 229 7.47 -26.44 -0.08
CA VAL A 229 8.00 -26.22 1.27
C VAL A 229 6.98 -25.52 2.17
N LEU A 230 6.27 -24.52 1.64
CA LEU A 230 5.30 -23.73 2.39
C LEU A 230 3.93 -24.39 2.38
N ASP A 231 3.10 -24.11 3.37
CA ASP A 231 1.72 -24.58 3.44
C ASP A 231 0.97 -24.24 2.15
N GLN A 232 0.16 -25.18 1.68
CA GLN A 232 -0.56 -25.05 0.42
C GLN A 232 -1.44 -23.81 0.41
N GLY A 233 -1.33 -23.02 -0.68
CA GLY A 233 -2.09 -21.77 -0.85
C GLY A 233 -1.64 -20.61 0.04
N SER A 234 -0.63 -20.81 0.89
CA SER A 234 -0.19 -19.77 1.81
C SER A 234 0.73 -18.71 1.18
N ILE A 235 1.30 -18.94 0.02
CA ILE A 235 2.27 -18.01 -0.59
C ILE A 235 1.60 -16.70 -1.00
N PHE A 236 2.07 -15.60 -0.44
CA PHE A 236 1.73 -14.23 -0.84
C PHE A 236 2.99 -13.56 -1.39
N GLU A 237 3.08 -13.45 -2.70
CA GLU A 237 4.23 -12.86 -3.38
C GLU A 237 4.11 -11.33 -3.41
N ILE A 238 5.19 -10.65 -3.03
CA ILE A 238 5.33 -9.20 -3.02
C ILE A 238 6.26 -8.81 -4.17
N GLY A 239 5.87 -7.83 -4.98
CA GLY A 239 6.66 -7.37 -6.11
C GLY A 239 6.81 -8.41 -7.22
N ARG A 240 5.79 -9.24 -7.45
CA ARG A 240 5.83 -10.37 -8.40
C ARG A 240 6.33 -10.01 -9.80
N HIS A 241 6.05 -8.80 -10.23
CA HIS A 241 6.37 -8.33 -11.59
C HIS A 241 7.61 -7.42 -11.64
N ASN A 242 8.21 -7.15 -10.48
CA ASN A 242 9.43 -6.36 -10.34
C ASN A 242 10.59 -7.26 -9.88
N GLY A 243 11.80 -7.06 -10.43
CA GLY A 243 12.98 -7.80 -10.00
C GLY A 243 12.91 -9.33 -10.23
N PRO A 244 12.71 -9.84 -11.46
CA PRO A 244 12.38 -11.25 -11.74
C PRO A 244 13.47 -12.26 -11.37
N SER A 245 14.64 -11.81 -10.93
CA SER A 245 15.74 -12.67 -10.46
C SER A 245 15.60 -13.13 -9.01
N ALA A 246 14.66 -12.56 -8.25
CA ALA A 246 14.38 -12.91 -6.86
C ALA A 246 12.87 -13.03 -6.63
N ILE A 247 12.49 -13.81 -5.64
CA ILE A 247 11.10 -13.94 -5.18
C ILE A 247 11.08 -13.48 -3.73
N ALA A 248 10.32 -12.43 -3.46
CA ALA A 248 9.97 -12.00 -2.11
C ALA A 248 8.53 -12.45 -1.82
N CYS A 249 8.33 -13.20 -0.76
CA CYS A 249 7.00 -13.66 -0.39
C CYS A 249 6.85 -13.81 1.11
N LEU A 250 5.62 -13.71 1.56
CA LEU A 250 5.18 -14.21 2.85
C LEU A 250 4.53 -15.57 2.64
N GLY A 251 4.66 -16.46 3.59
CA GLY A 251 4.08 -17.79 3.55
C GLY A 251 3.76 -18.31 4.95
N ARG A 252 3.43 -19.59 5.05
CA ARG A 252 3.20 -20.24 6.33
C ARG A 252 3.91 -21.60 6.36
N LEU A 253 4.31 -21.99 7.58
CA LEU A 253 4.78 -23.33 7.90
C LEU A 253 4.00 -23.81 9.12
N ASP A 254 3.22 -24.86 8.98
CA ASP A 254 2.29 -25.35 10.02
C ASP A 254 1.38 -24.21 10.56
N GLY A 255 0.89 -23.36 9.65
CA GLY A 255 0.08 -22.20 9.97
C GLY A 255 0.83 -20.98 10.53
N TYR A 256 2.11 -21.09 10.87
CA TYR A 256 2.92 -19.98 11.35
C TYR A 256 3.42 -19.12 10.19
N PRO A 257 3.25 -17.78 10.23
CA PRO A 257 3.77 -16.89 9.20
C PRO A 257 5.31 -16.88 9.16
N VAL A 258 5.84 -16.93 7.96
CA VAL A 258 7.27 -16.88 7.65
C VAL A 258 7.54 -15.95 6.48
#